data_6aed17c83454b9c11c3a9810b9ad4e46
#
_entry.id   6aed17c83454b9c11c3a9810b9ad4e46
#
_cell.length_a   1.000
_cell.length_b   1.000
_cell.length_c   1.000
_cell.angle_alpha   90.00
_cell.angle_beta   90.00
_cell.angle_gamma   90.00
#
_symmetry.space_group_name_H-M   'P 1'
#
loop_
_entity.id
_entity.type
_entity.pdbx_description
1 polymer ?
#
loop_
_entity_poly.entity_id
_entity_poly.type
_entity_poly.pdbx_seq_one_letter_code
_entity_poly.pdbx_strand_id
1 'polypeptide(L)'
;MLNIDYKKKVLKTISKIKNEAIKEKVKKQIEKIIENPEIGKPMRYNRRGTREVYIAPYRLAYAYIPSENKVIFIDIYHKDEQ
;
A
#
# COMPACT_ATOMS: atom_id res chain seq x y z
N MET A 1 4.81 -9.45 -16.76
CA MET A 1 5.41 -8.74 -15.61
C MET A 1 4.39 -7.81 -14.96
N LEU A 2 4.35 -7.76 -13.65
CA LEU A 2 3.43 -6.90 -12.92
C LEU A 2 3.81 -5.43 -13.10
N ASN A 3 2.83 -4.62 -13.46
CA ASN A 3 3.02 -3.17 -13.57
C ASN A 3 2.72 -2.52 -12.22
N ILE A 4 3.60 -1.64 -11.79
CA ILE A 4 3.49 -1.02 -10.47
C ILE A 4 3.47 0.49 -10.61
N ASP A 5 2.50 1.11 -9.93
CA ASP A 5 2.35 2.56 -9.95
C ASP A 5 2.21 3.07 -8.52
N TYR A 6 2.64 4.31 -8.29
CA TYR A 6 2.57 4.96 -6.98
C TYR A 6 1.91 6.32 -7.14
N LYS A 7 0.88 6.59 -6.34
CA LYS A 7 0.34 7.94 -6.26
C LYS A 7 1.36 8.84 -5.56
N LYS A 8 1.41 10.11 -5.95
CA LYS A 8 2.38 11.07 -5.40
C LYS A 8 2.33 11.16 -3.89
N LYS A 9 1.12 11.13 -3.31
CA LYS A 9 0.97 11.24 -1.85
C LYS A 9 1.60 10.06 -1.10
N VAL A 10 1.65 8.87 -1.71
CA VAL A 10 2.32 7.72 -1.10
C VAL A 10 3.81 7.98 -0.99
N LEU A 11 4.43 8.38 -2.09
CA LEU A 11 5.87 8.66 -2.11
C LEU A 11 6.22 9.79 -1.15
N LYS A 12 5.39 10.82 -1.13
CA LYS A 12 5.60 11.98 -0.26
C LYS A 12 5.53 11.58 1.22
N THR A 13 4.54 10.79 1.60
CA THR A 13 4.38 10.34 2.98
C THR A 13 5.54 9.43 3.40
N ILE A 14 5.94 8.49 2.54
CA ILE A 14 7.06 7.61 2.83
C ILE A 14 8.34 8.42 3.05
N SER A 15 8.57 9.45 2.23
CA SER A 15 9.76 10.29 2.37
C SER A 15 9.80 11.05 3.70
N LYS A 16 8.65 11.27 4.32
CA LYS A 16 8.55 11.97 5.61
C LYS A 16 8.73 11.05 6.82
N ILE A 17 8.69 9.75 6.62
CA ILE A 17 8.90 8.80 7.72
C ILE A 17 10.37 8.83 8.09
N LYS A 18 10.68 9.27 9.31
CA LYS A 18 12.07 9.40 9.78
C LYS A 18 12.60 8.14 10.47
N ASN A 19 11.70 7.30 10.96
CA ASN A 19 12.10 6.08 11.65
C ASN A 19 12.51 5.03 10.62
N GLU A 20 13.80 4.66 10.63
CA GLU A 20 14.34 3.71 9.68
C GLU A 20 13.73 2.32 9.80
N ALA A 21 13.38 1.90 11.01
CA ALA A 21 12.75 0.59 11.21
C ALA A 21 11.37 0.55 10.55
N ILE A 22 10.61 1.63 10.64
CA ILE A 22 9.30 1.74 10.00
C ILE A 22 9.44 1.77 8.49
N LYS A 23 10.40 2.55 7.97
CA LYS A 23 10.67 2.59 6.54
C LYS A 23 10.98 1.20 5.99
N GLU A 24 11.78 0.43 6.71
CA GLU A 24 12.14 -0.93 6.30
C GLU A 24 10.91 -1.83 6.28
N LYS A 25 10.02 -1.69 7.27
CA LYS A 25 8.77 -2.46 7.29
C LYS A 25 7.88 -2.12 6.10
N VAL A 26 7.78 -0.83 5.77
CA VAL A 26 7.00 -0.38 4.61
C VAL A 26 7.57 -1.01 3.33
N LYS A 27 8.88 -0.93 3.16
CA LYS A 27 9.56 -1.51 2.00
C LYS A 27 9.28 -3.00 1.87
N LYS A 28 9.39 -3.74 2.97
CA LYS A 28 9.15 -5.19 2.96
C LYS A 28 7.72 -5.53 2.62
N GLN A 29 6.75 -4.76 3.12
CA GLN A 29 5.35 -4.99 2.79
C GLN A 29 5.07 -4.71 1.31
N ILE A 30 5.66 -3.66 0.77
CA ILE A 30 5.53 -3.36 -0.65
C ILE A 30 6.07 -4.53 -1.48
N GLU A 31 7.22 -5.07 -1.10
CA GLU A 31 7.80 -6.23 -1.79
C GLU A 31 6.89 -7.45 -1.72
N LYS A 32 6.28 -7.71 -0.56
CA LYS A 32 5.34 -8.81 -0.41
C LYS A 32 4.09 -8.64 -1.27
N ILE A 33 3.59 -7.41 -1.36
CA ILE A 33 2.43 -7.11 -2.21
C ILE A 33 2.78 -7.33 -3.68
N ILE A 34 3.98 -6.95 -4.10
CA ILE A 34 4.44 -7.17 -5.46
C ILE A 34 4.52 -8.66 -5.78
N GLU A 35 4.99 -9.46 -4.83
CA GLU A 35 5.06 -10.92 -5.01
C GLU A 35 3.67 -11.57 -5.02
N ASN A 36 2.75 -11.06 -4.19
CA ASN A 36 1.39 -11.59 -4.10
C ASN A 36 0.41 -10.46 -3.84
N PRO A 37 -0.13 -9.83 -4.90
CA PRO A 37 -1.03 -8.68 -4.74
C PRO A 37 -2.30 -8.94 -3.97
N GLU A 38 -2.65 -10.19 -3.69
CA GLU A 38 -3.87 -10.52 -2.98
C GLU A 38 -3.69 -10.65 -1.46
N ILE A 39 -2.49 -10.38 -0.93
CA ILE A 39 -2.24 -10.52 0.51
C ILE A 39 -2.95 -9.49 1.37
N GLY A 40 -3.25 -8.30 0.83
CA GLY A 40 -3.93 -7.26 1.59
C GLY A 40 -5.38 -7.60 1.84
N LYS A 41 -5.91 -7.05 2.94
CA LYS A 41 -7.32 -7.25 3.29
C LYS A 41 -8.21 -6.45 2.32
N PRO A 42 -9.17 -7.10 1.64
CA PRO A 42 -10.07 -6.37 0.76
C PRO A 42 -10.92 -5.37 1.52
N MET A 43 -11.09 -4.19 0.94
CA MET A 43 -11.93 -3.14 1.52
C MET A 43 -13.35 -3.29 1.02
N ARG A 44 -14.31 -2.78 1.80
CA ARG A 44 -15.75 -2.92 1.52
C ARG A 44 -16.36 -1.59 1.06
N TYR A 45 -17.60 -1.67 0.57
CA TYR A 45 -18.44 -0.52 0.19
C TYR A 45 -17.78 0.31 -0.91
N ASN A 46 -17.67 1.62 -0.71
CA ASN A 46 -17.14 2.52 -1.72
C ASN A 46 -15.63 2.36 -1.98
N ARG A 47 -14.97 1.50 -1.20
CA ARG A 47 -13.55 1.20 -1.41
C ARG A 47 -13.32 -0.15 -2.09
N ARG A 48 -14.36 -0.72 -2.67
CA ARG A 48 -14.26 -2.00 -3.38
C ARG A 48 -13.20 -1.93 -4.46
N GLY A 49 -12.44 -3.02 -4.60
CA GLY A 49 -11.34 -3.08 -5.57
C GLY A 49 -10.00 -2.64 -4.97
N THR A 50 -10.02 -2.14 -3.73
CA THR A 50 -8.79 -1.80 -3.03
C THR A 50 -8.52 -2.79 -1.90
N ARG A 51 -7.27 -2.84 -1.48
CA ARG A 51 -6.81 -3.69 -0.38
C ARG A 51 -5.95 -2.86 0.56
N GLU A 52 -5.80 -3.33 1.78
CA GLU A 52 -5.05 -2.60 2.78
C GLU A 52 -4.18 -3.56 3.59
N VAL A 53 -2.96 -3.13 3.94
CA VAL A 53 -2.10 -3.84 4.89
C VAL A 53 -1.74 -2.91 6.04
N TYR A 54 -1.61 -3.49 7.23
CA TYR A 54 -1.24 -2.73 8.42
C TYR A 54 0.27 -2.80 8.63
N ILE A 55 0.88 -1.63 8.73
CA ILE A 55 2.32 -1.48 8.99
C ILE A 55 2.45 -0.52 10.17
N ALA A 56 2.26 -1.02 11.40
CA ALA A 56 2.14 -0.19 12.59
C ALA A 56 3.12 0.98 12.59
N PRO A 57 2.70 2.23 12.76
CA PRO A 57 1.33 2.68 13.02
C PRO A 57 0.55 3.10 11.76
N TYR A 58 1.02 2.70 10.59
CA TYR A 58 0.44 3.12 9.30
C TYR A 58 -0.43 2.03 8.68
N ARG A 59 -1.30 2.46 7.78
CA ARG A 59 -2.03 1.58 6.87
C ARG A 59 -1.66 1.95 5.45
N LEU A 60 -1.36 0.95 4.64
CA LEU A 60 -1.02 1.13 3.23
C LEU A 60 -2.17 0.59 2.38
N ALA A 61 -2.77 1.47 1.59
CA ALA A 61 -3.88 1.11 0.70
C ALA A 61 -3.38 1.00 -0.73
N TYR A 62 -3.84 -0.03 -1.43
CA TYR A 62 -3.46 -0.23 -2.82
C TYR A 62 -4.62 -0.86 -3.59
N ALA A 63 -4.60 -0.73 -4.91
CA ALA A 63 -5.53 -1.40 -5.81
C ALA A 63 -4.77 -2.46 -6.60
N TYR A 64 -5.38 -3.63 -6.74
CA TYR A 64 -4.86 -4.67 -7.61
C TYR A 64 -5.86 -4.87 -8.75
N ILE A 65 -5.40 -4.73 -9.97
CA ILE A 65 -6.22 -4.86 -11.17
C ILE A 65 -5.70 -6.05 -11.98
N PRO A 66 -6.23 -7.27 -11.72
CA PRO A 66 -5.71 -8.47 -12.39
C PRO A 66 -5.79 -8.42 -13.90
N SER A 67 -6.85 -7.84 -14.45
CA SER A 67 -7.03 -7.74 -15.90
C SER A 67 -5.93 -6.93 -16.58
N GLU A 68 -5.30 -6.02 -15.83
CA GLU A 68 -4.21 -5.20 -16.35
C GLU A 68 -2.84 -5.63 -15.80
N ASN A 69 -2.83 -6.65 -14.95
CA ASN A 69 -1.64 -7.08 -14.25
C ASN A 69 -0.95 -5.90 -13.58
N LYS A 70 -1.73 -5.15 -12.79
CA LYS A 70 -1.30 -3.86 -12.26
C LYS A 70 -1.61 -3.70 -10.79
N VAL A 71 -0.66 -3.12 -10.06
CA VAL A 71 -0.85 -2.68 -8.66
C VAL A 71 -0.61 -1.19 -8.60
N ILE A 72 -1.52 -0.48 -7.94
CA ILE A 72 -1.39 0.97 -7.71
C ILE A 72 -1.37 1.20 -6.21
N PHE A 73 -0.26 1.72 -5.69
CA PHE A 73 -0.20 2.13 -4.28
C PHE A 73 -0.86 3.51 -4.18
N ILE A 74 -1.96 3.58 -3.41
CA ILE A 74 -2.87 4.72 -3.41
C ILE A 74 -2.59 5.67 -2.27
N ASP A 75 -2.41 5.13 -1.08
CA ASP A 75 -2.26 5.97 0.12
C ASP A 75 -1.53 5.20 1.20
N ILE A 76 -0.82 5.94 2.02
CA ILE A 76 -0.27 5.43 3.28
C ILE A 76 -0.57 6.49 4.33
N TYR A 77 -1.24 6.09 5.40
CA TYR A 77 -1.72 7.02 6.40
C TYR A 77 -1.62 6.42 7.80
N HIS A 78 -1.48 7.29 8.78
CA HIS A 78 -1.48 6.86 10.19
C HIS A 78 -2.88 6.37 10.54
N LYS A 79 -2.97 5.24 11.26
CA LYS A 79 -4.28 4.63 11.56
C LYS A 79 -5.23 5.59 12.29
N ASP A 80 -4.70 6.57 13.01
CA ASP A 80 -5.51 7.52 13.77
C ASP A 80 -6.04 8.67 12.90
N GLU A 81 -5.69 8.71 11.62
CA GLU A 81 -6.13 9.73 10.66
C GLU A 81 -7.34 9.32 9.84
N GLN A 82 -7.97 8.24 10.18
CA GLN A 82 -9.14 7.74 9.45
C GLN A 82 -10.36 8.64 9.60
#